data_cca8ff41a397858a96764ba75826186e
#
_entry.id   cca8ff41a397858a96764ba75826186e
#
_cell.length_a   1.000
_cell.length_b   1.000
_cell.length_c   1.000
_cell.angle_alpha   90.00
_cell.angle_beta   90.00
_cell.angle_gamma   90.00
#
_symmetry.space_group_name_H-M   'P 1'
#
loop_
_entity.id
_entity.type
_entity.pdbx_description
1 polymer ?
#
loop_
_entity_poly.entity_id
_entity_poly.type
_entity_poly.pdbx_seq_one_letter_code
_entity_poly.pdbx_strand_id
1 'polypeptide(L)'
;MEQRIIMKRIDQILSHPVFREQFALLQEAEKDRIFCRHTMEHFLDVARLMYIYNLEDQAGFSKEMIYAAGLLHDIGRYEQMEKGTPHHLAGARLAERILTDCDF
;
A
#
# COMPACT_ATOMS: atom_id res chain seq x y z
N MET A 1 13.45 15.80 19.37
CA MET A 1 14.06 15.60 18.06
C MET A 1 13.40 14.40 17.38
N GLU A 2 12.95 14.62 16.21
CA GLU A 2 12.29 13.59 15.45
C GLU A 2 13.29 12.60 14.88
N GLN A 3 13.06 11.32 15.13
CA GLN A 3 13.84 10.29 14.47
C GLN A 3 13.16 9.89 13.19
N ARG A 4 13.79 10.21 12.10
CA ARG A 4 13.33 9.80 10.80
C ARG A 4 13.91 8.46 10.45
N ILE A 5 13.05 7.47 10.31
CA ILE A 5 13.45 6.19 9.75
C ILE A 5 13.35 6.33 8.24
N ILE A 6 14.50 6.27 7.58
CA ILE A 6 14.54 6.38 6.12
C ILE A 6 14.31 4.98 5.56
N MET A 7 13.17 4.79 4.91
CA MET A 7 12.85 3.58 4.18
C MET A 7 12.89 3.89 2.70
N LYS A 8 14.08 3.75 2.11
CA LYS A 8 14.34 4.18 0.74
C LYS A 8 13.44 3.52 -0.29
N ARG A 9 13.21 2.21 -0.15
CA ARG A 9 12.34 1.49 -1.08
C ARG A 9 10.88 1.84 -0.88
N ILE A 10 10.46 2.23 0.32
CA ILE A 10 9.10 2.74 0.54
C ILE A 10 8.92 4.06 -0.19
N ASP A 11 9.90 4.95 -0.13
CA ASP A 11 9.85 6.21 -0.89
C ASP A 11 9.76 5.92 -2.40
N GLN A 12 10.46 4.91 -2.88
CA GLN A 12 10.38 4.48 -4.28
C GLN A 12 8.97 3.98 -4.64
N ILE A 13 8.33 3.22 -3.76
CA ILE A 13 6.94 2.76 -3.97
C ILE A 13 6.00 3.95 -4.07
N LEU A 14 6.10 4.88 -3.12
CA LEU A 14 5.25 6.08 -3.09
C LEU A 14 5.43 6.96 -4.32
N SER A 15 6.61 6.94 -4.93
CA SER A 15 6.93 7.71 -6.12
C SER A 15 6.70 6.94 -7.43
N HIS A 16 6.41 5.63 -7.33
CA HIS A 16 6.24 4.80 -8.52
C HIS A 16 5.02 5.25 -9.33
N PRO A 17 5.15 5.41 -10.65
CA PRO A 17 4.04 5.91 -11.48
C PRO A 17 2.77 5.06 -11.37
N VAL A 18 2.90 3.74 -11.31
CA VAL A 18 1.73 2.85 -11.21
C VAL A 18 1.05 3.03 -9.85
N PHE A 19 1.82 3.10 -8.76
CA PHE A 19 1.25 3.33 -7.44
C PHE A 19 0.51 4.67 -7.40
N ARG A 20 1.15 5.72 -7.86
CA ARG A 20 0.56 7.08 -7.85
C ARG A 20 -0.71 7.14 -8.68
N GLU A 21 -0.71 6.54 -9.86
CA GLU A 21 -1.88 6.50 -10.73
C GLU A 21 -3.04 5.77 -10.07
N GLN A 22 -2.81 4.55 -9.59
CA GLN A 22 -3.85 3.74 -8.98
C GLN A 22 -4.39 4.38 -7.71
N PHE A 23 -3.51 4.96 -6.90
CA PHE A 23 -3.91 5.65 -5.69
C PHE A 23 -4.77 6.89 -6.01
N ALA A 24 -4.35 7.71 -6.98
CA ALA A 24 -5.09 8.90 -7.38
C ALA A 24 -6.48 8.54 -7.94
N LEU A 25 -6.55 7.51 -8.78
CA LEU A 25 -7.82 7.03 -9.32
C LEU A 25 -8.75 6.54 -8.22
N LEU A 26 -8.21 5.84 -7.23
CA LEU A 26 -8.99 5.37 -6.08
C LEU A 26 -9.52 6.54 -5.25
N GLN A 27 -8.69 7.56 -5.00
CA GLN A 27 -9.13 8.75 -4.26
C GLN A 27 -10.28 9.47 -4.99
N GLU A 28 -10.17 9.61 -6.30
CA GLU A 28 -11.22 10.24 -7.10
C GLU A 28 -12.50 9.42 -7.08
N ALA A 29 -12.38 8.09 -7.19
CA ALA A 29 -13.54 7.20 -7.18
C ALA A 29 -14.27 7.19 -5.83
N GLU A 30 -13.56 7.46 -4.74
CA GLU A 30 -14.11 7.41 -3.37
C GLU A 30 -14.40 8.78 -2.78
N LYS A 31 -14.21 9.86 -3.52
CA LYS A 31 -14.28 11.23 -2.98
C LYS A 31 -15.60 11.57 -2.29
N ASP A 32 -16.70 10.96 -2.74
CA ASP A 32 -18.03 11.23 -2.20
C ASP A 32 -18.45 10.26 -1.09
N ARG A 33 -17.60 9.30 -0.75
CA ARG A 33 -17.90 8.36 0.33
C ARG A 33 -17.69 9.02 1.68
N ILE A 34 -18.63 8.76 2.60
CA ILE A 34 -18.49 9.19 4.00
C ILE A 34 -17.67 8.16 4.78
N PHE A 35 -17.84 6.87 4.47
CA PHE A 35 -17.16 5.77 5.16
C PHE A 35 -16.40 4.89 4.16
N CYS A 36 -15.47 4.10 4.68
CA CYS A 36 -14.71 3.10 3.90
C CYS A 36 -13.87 3.73 2.78
N ARG A 37 -13.24 4.87 3.06
CA ARG A 37 -12.32 5.50 2.13
C ARG A 37 -10.91 4.95 2.33
N HIS A 38 -10.28 4.57 1.22
CA HIS A 38 -8.93 4.02 1.22
C HIS A 38 -7.91 5.15 1.03
N THR A 39 -7.71 5.96 2.07
CA THR A 39 -6.78 7.08 2.05
C THR A 39 -5.36 6.63 2.37
N MET A 40 -4.37 7.51 2.14
CA MET A 40 -2.98 7.24 2.54
C MET A 40 -2.88 7.00 4.05
N GLU A 41 -3.64 7.75 4.84
CA GLU A 41 -3.71 7.56 6.28
C GLU A 41 -4.14 6.14 6.62
N HIS A 42 -5.17 5.63 5.94
CA HIS A 42 -5.64 4.26 6.13
C HIS A 42 -4.55 3.24 5.77
N PHE A 43 -3.89 3.42 4.63
CA PHE A 43 -2.82 2.52 4.19
C PHE A 43 -1.69 2.48 5.21
N LEU A 44 -1.30 3.64 5.73
CA LEU A 44 -0.24 3.72 6.74
C LEU A 44 -0.68 3.14 8.09
N ASP A 45 -1.94 3.32 8.48
CA ASP A 45 -2.46 2.73 9.71
C ASP A 45 -2.44 1.20 9.65
N VAL A 46 -2.82 0.63 8.51
CA VAL A 46 -2.73 -0.82 8.30
C VAL A 46 -1.29 -1.29 8.41
N ALA A 47 -0.36 -0.56 7.79
CA ALA A 47 1.06 -0.90 7.85
C ALA A 47 1.58 -0.86 9.30
N ARG A 48 1.19 0.14 10.08
CA ARG A 48 1.58 0.25 11.49
C ARG A 48 1.05 -0.92 12.31
N LEU A 49 -0.22 -1.29 12.12
CA LEU A 49 -0.81 -2.43 12.82
C LEU A 49 -0.10 -3.73 12.46
N MET A 50 0.18 -3.92 11.18
CA MET A 50 0.92 -5.10 10.72
C MET A 50 2.30 -5.15 11.38
N TYR A 51 2.96 -4.02 11.51
CA TYR A 51 4.28 -3.97 12.12
C TYR A 51 4.23 -4.26 13.62
N ILE A 52 3.22 -3.79 14.32
CA ILE A 52 3.00 -4.10 15.74
C ILE A 52 2.84 -5.62 15.92
N TYR A 53 2.00 -6.26 15.12
CA TYR A 53 1.83 -7.71 15.18
C TYR A 53 3.13 -8.45 14.86
N ASN A 54 3.88 -7.96 13.87
CA ASN A 54 5.18 -8.52 13.52
C ASN A 54 6.13 -8.51 14.72
N LEU A 55 6.17 -7.43 15.48
CA LEU A 55 7.02 -7.33 16.67
C LEU A 55 6.53 -8.20 17.80
N GLU A 56 5.23 -8.18 18.09
CA GLU A 56 4.65 -8.97 19.17
C GLU A 56 4.75 -10.46 18.94
N ASP A 57 4.54 -10.91 17.70
CA ASP A 57 4.59 -12.32 17.33
C ASP A 57 6.00 -12.78 16.98
N GLN A 58 6.98 -11.87 17.01
CA GLN A 58 8.38 -12.16 16.66
C GLN A 58 8.51 -12.81 15.28
N ALA A 59 7.71 -12.34 14.32
CA ALA A 59 7.68 -12.90 12.97
C ALA A 59 8.95 -12.63 12.17
N GLY A 60 9.72 -11.59 12.53
CA GLY A 60 11.03 -11.35 11.96
C GLY A 60 11.07 -10.66 10.60
N PHE A 61 9.93 -10.16 10.10
CA PHE A 61 9.93 -9.39 8.85
C PHE A 61 10.49 -7.99 9.07
N SER A 62 11.19 -7.46 8.08
CA SER A 62 11.72 -6.10 8.17
C SER A 62 10.59 -5.08 8.14
N LYS A 63 10.82 -3.92 8.75
CA LYS A 63 9.86 -2.82 8.75
C LYS A 63 9.52 -2.40 7.32
N GLU A 64 10.53 -2.32 6.45
CA GLU A 64 10.34 -1.93 5.07
C GLU A 64 9.42 -2.91 4.33
N MET A 65 9.61 -4.21 4.53
CA MET A 65 8.76 -5.23 3.92
C MET A 65 7.31 -5.12 4.41
N ILE A 66 7.10 -4.91 5.71
CA ILE A 66 5.77 -4.77 6.29
C ILE A 66 5.08 -3.52 5.74
N TYR A 67 5.79 -2.39 5.65
CA TYR A 67 5.20 -1.16 5.11
C TYR A 67 4.89 -1.29 3.61
N ALA A 68 5.74 -1.99 2.85
CA ALA A 68 5.46 -2.28 1.44
C ALA A 68 4.15 -3.06 1.31
N ALA A 69 3.98 -4.11 2.12
CA ALA A 69 2.75 -4.90 2.11
C ALA A 69 1.53 -4.06 2.48
N GLY A 70 1.65 -3.22 3.50
CA GLY A 70 0.54 -2.34 3.94
C GLY A 70 0.13 -1.33 2.89
N LEU A 71 1.09 -0.73 2.20
CA LEU A 71 0.81 0.23 1.13
C LEU A 71 0.17 -0.42 -0.09
N LEU A 72 0.50 -1.68 -0.36
CA LEU A 72 0.07 -2.35 -1.59
C LEU A 72 -1.13 -3.28 -1.41
N HIS A 73 -1.56 -3.54 -0.17
CA HIS A 73 -2.60 -4.55 0.07
C HIS A 73 -3.94 -4.24 -0.62
N ASP A 74 -4.29 -2.98 -0.79
CA ASP A 74 -5.55 -2.56 -1.41
C ASP A 74 -5.35 -1.76 -2.70
N ILE A 75 -4.15 -1.82 -3.31
CA ILE A 75 -3.87 -1.04 -4.52
C ILE A 75 -4.74 -1.47 -5.73
N GLY A 76 -5.31 -2.66 -5.68
CA GLY A 76 -6.19 -3.16 -6.73
C GLY A 76 -7.65 -2.74 -6.62
N ARG A 77 -8.02 -1.95 -5.60
CA ARG A 77 -9.42 -1.58 -5.37
C ARG A 77 -10.05 -0.80 -6.52
N TYR A 78 -9.30 0.12 -7.12
CA TYR A 78 -9.82 0.89 -8.24
C TYR A 78 -10.12 -0.01 -9.45
N GLU A 79 -9.25 -0.94 -9.77
CA GLU A 79 -9.48 -1.86 -10.89
C GLU A 79 -10.72 -2.72 -10.64
N GLN A 80 -10.97 -3.13 -9.40
CA GLN A 80 -12.19 -3.87 -9.07
C GLN A 80 -13.43 -3.02 -9.34
N MET A 81 -13.42 -1.74 -8.97
CA MET A 81 -14.53 -0.82 -9.22
C MET A 81 -14.76 -0.62 -10.71
N GLU A 82 -13.69 -0.48 -11.49
CA GLU A 82 -13.76 -0.17 -12.92
C GLU A 82 -14.08 -1.39 -13.77
N LYS A 83 -13.41 -2.50 -13.52
CA LYS A 83 -13.44 -3.68 -14.40
C LYS A 83 -14.07 -4.91 -13.80
N GLY A 84 -14.40 -4.86 -12.51
CA GLY A 84 -14.92 -6.03 -11.80
C GLY A 84 -13.89 -7.09 -11.45
N THR A 85 -12.60 -6.86 -11.76
CA THR A 85 -11.52 -7.77 -11.36
C THR A 85 -11.44 -7.82 -9.83
N PRO A 86 -11.43 -9.00 -9.19
CA PRO A 86 -11.26 -9.06 -7.74
C PRO A 86 -10.02 -8.30 -7.29
N HIS A 87 -10.15 -7.43 -6.28
CA HIS A 87 -9.07 -6.53 -5.89
C HIS A 87 -7.81 -7.24 -5.44
N HIS A 88 -7.93 -8.46 -4.87
CA HIS A 88 -6.73 -9.22 -4.47
C HIS A 88 -5.92 -9.71 -5.67
N LEU A 89 -6.57 -10.03 -6.79
CA LEU A 89 -5.87 -10.43 -8.02
C LEU A 89 -5.26 -9.22 -8.72
N ALA A 90 -6.03 -8.14 -8.86
CA ALA A 90 -5.53 -6.90 -9.44
C ALA A 90 -4.37 -6.35 -8.59
N GLY A 91 -4.52 -6.37 -7.27
CA GLY A 91 -3.49 -5.92 -6.34
C GLY A 91 -2.21 -6.73 -6.44
N ALA A 92 -2.32 -8.05 -6.53
CA ALA A 92 -1.14 -8.90 -6.65
C ALA A 92 -0.36 -8.59 -7.93
N ARG A 93 -1.04 -8.40 -9.05
CA ARG A 93 -0.41 -8.07 -10.32
C ARG A 93 0.28 -6.70 -10.28
N LEU A 94 -0.41 -5.69 -9.74
CA LEU A 94 0.12 -4.34 -9.62
C LEU A 94 1.29 -4.31 -8.64
N ALA A 95 1.16 -5.01 -7.50
CA ALA A 95 2.21 -5.08 -6.51
C ALA A 95 3.47 -5.76 -7.03
N GLU A 96 3.33 -6.84 -7.79
CA GLU A 96 4.47 -7.53 -8.39
C GLU A 96 5.30 -6.58 -9.25
N ARG A 97 4.63 -5.80 -10.09
CA ARG A 97 5.31 -4.82 -10.93
C ARG A 97 6.00 -3.74 -10.12
N ILE A 98 5.29 -3.15 -9.15
CA ILE A 98 5.83 -2.08 -8.32
C ILE A 98 7.02 -2.58 -7.50
N LEU A 99 6.87 -3.74 -6.85
CA LEU A 99 7.91 -4.31 -6.01
C LEU A 99 9.15 -4.69 -6.81
N THR A 100 8.97 -5.25 -8.00
CA THR A 100 10.09 -5.58 -8.88
C THR A 100 10.87 -4.33 -9.25
N ASP A 101 10.18 -3.25 -9.61
CA ASP A 101 10.82 -1.98 -9.98
C ASP A 101 11.51 -1.30 -8.80
N CYS A 102 11.11 -1.61 -7.58
CA CYS A 102 11.67 -1.03 -6.35
C CYS A 102 12.66 -1.96 -5.63
N ASP A 103 13.14 -2.98 -6.28
CA ASP A 103 14.16 -3.91 -5.75
C ASP A 103 13.71 -4.75 -4.55
N PHE A 104 12.47 -5.12 -4.53
CA PHE A 104 11.98 -6.10 -3.56
C PHE A 104 12.07 -7.52 -4.07
#